data_97ec98c54d36794e5ccec1454fe25895
#
_entry.id   97ec98c54d36794e5ccec1454fe25895
#
_cell.length_a   1.000
_cell.length_b   1.000
_cell.length_c   1.000
_cell.angle_alpha   90.00
_cell.angle_beta   90.00
_cell.angle_gamma   90.00
#
_symmetry.space_group_name_H-M   'P 1'
#
loop_
_entity.id
_entity.type
_entity.pdbx_description
1 polymer ?
#
loop_
_entity_poly.entity_id
_entity_poly.type
_entity_poly.pdbx_seq_one_letter_code
_entity_poly.pdbx_strand_id
1 'polypeptide(L)'
;AMVISREVGVDGASAPSRTVRTIENIDVEAKSAYIYDIRTERVIFAKDGERPMPLASLSKLMSALVAEDIYYDYGTVTISLEALSSLGDSGLKLGERWRLRDLLDFSLITSSNDGIRAVALTLGGTDFIEAMNRKAHELNLRDTSFQNETGLDESDTIAGNYGSAKDVSLLMRHLMEKYPESLEATKIDVARLVSFDGNSYLAKNTNNLIDEIPGLLASKTGYTDVAGGNLAFVFDPELGRPIVVVILGSSAEGRFEDARKLLQATMKYIQ
;
A
#
# COMPACT_ATOMS: atom_id res chain seq x y z
N ALA A 1 -15.57 70.30 22.62
CA ALA A 1 -15.76 69.49 21.41
C ALA A 1 -15.55 68.02 21.84
N MET A 2 -16.63 67.30 21.84
CA MET A 2 -16.73 65.90 22.27
C MET A 2 -16.71 65.04 20.99
N VAL A 3 -15.68 64.22 20.83
CA VAL A 3 -15.55 63.28 19.68
C VAL A 3 -16.14 61.94 20.11
N ILE A 4 -17.24 61.54 19.46
CA ILE A 4 -17.86 60.23 19.65
C ILE A 4 -17.32 59.31 18.55
N SER A 5 -16.47 58.33 18.95
CA SER A 5 -16.09 57.24 18.07
C SER A 5 -17.21 56.20 18.07
N ARG A 6 -17.80 55.95 16.90
CA ARG A 6 -18.68 54.82 16.65
C ARG A 6 -17.79 53.62 16.28
N GLU A 7 -17.76 52.57 17.11
CA GLU A 7 -17.32 51.26 16.71
C GLU A 7 -18.36 50.61 15.81
N VAL A 8 -18.00 50.36 14.58
CA VAL A 8 -18.77 49.52 13.68
C VAL A 8 -18.37 48.08 13.97
N GLY A 9 -19.20 47.40 14.71
CA GLY A 9 -19.07 45.95 14.89
C GLY A 9 -19.30 45.25 13.54
N VAL A 10 -18.24 44.65 12.99
CA VAL A 10 -18.35 43.70 11.90
C VAL A 10 -18.65 42.34 12.53
N ASP A 11 -19.92 41.96 12.52
CA ASP A 11 -20.32 40.58 12.83
C ASP A 11 -19.74 39.66 11.77
N GLY A 12 -18.57 39.14 12.07
CA GLY A 12 -17.99 38.01 11.35
C GLY A 12 -18.79 36.74 11.67
N ALA A 13 -19.70 36.38 10.78
CA ALA A 13 -20.33 35.06 10.82
C ALA A 13 -19.21 34.00 10.77
N SER A 14 -18.90 33.42 11.91
CA SER A 14 -18.05 32.23 11.98
C SER A 14 -18.76 31.10 11.23
N ALA A 15 -18.19 30.65 10.12
CA ALA A 15 -18.66 29.43 9.47
C ALA A 15 -18.78 28.32 10.53
N PRO A 16 -19.87 27.53 10.51
CA PRO A 16 -20.04 26.51 11.52
C PRO A 16 -18.80 25.60 11.51
N SER A 17 -18.13 25.52 12.64
CA SER A 17 -17.04 24.59 12.89
C SER A 17 -17.61 23.19 12.65
N ARG A 18 -17.33 22.62 11.48
CA ARG A 18 -17.73 21.25 11.16
C ARG A 18 -16.96 20.34 12.10
N THR A 19 -17.65 19.85 13.12
CA THR A 19 -17.09 18.87 14.07
C THR A 19 -16.57 17.70 13.24
N VAL A 20 -15.25 17.54 13.22
CA VAL A 20 -14.61 16.39 12.54
C VAL A 20 -14.95 15.18 13.39
N ARG A 21 -15.84 14.32 12.91
CA ARG A 21 -16.07 13.02 13.55
C ARG A 21 -14.89 12.14 13.21
N THR A 22 -14.28 11.55 14.21
CA THR A 22 -13.32 10.45 14.10
C THR A 22 -13.87 9.24 14.84
N ILE A 23 -13.49 8.05 14.44
CA ILE A 23 -13.83 6.86 15.20
C ILE A 23 -12.85 6.79 16.37
N GLU A 24 -13.39 6.66 17.58
CA GLU A 24 -12.57 6.47 18.78
C GLU A 24 -12.63 4.99 19.20
N ASN A 25 -11.48 4.44 19.65
CA ASN A 25 -11.37 3.15 20.31
C ASN A 25 -11.88 1.94 19.51
N ILE A 26 -11.18 1.59 18.43
CA ILE A 26 -11.31 0.26 17.83
C ILE A 26 -10.25 -0.64 18.46
N ASP A 27 -10.67 -1.74 19.09
CA ASP A 27 -9.78 -2.74 19.66
C ASP A 27 -9.21 -3.64 18.58
N VAL A 28 -8.00 -3.30 18.10
CA VAL A 28 -7.22 -4.04 17.12
C VAL A 28 -5.91 -4.55 17.71
N GLU A 29 -5.47 -5.73 17.29
CA GLU A 29 -4.19 -6.33 17.66
C GLU A 29 -3.01 -5.54 17.06
N ALA A 30 -3.19 -4.97 15.87
CA ALA A 30 -2.19 -4.19 15.16
C ALA A 30 -1.51 -3.14 16.05
N LYS A 31 -0.20 -3.00 15.93
CA LYS A 31 0.59 -1.97 16.62
C LYS A 31 0.34 -0.58 16.04
N SER A 32 0.04 -0.49 14.74
CA SER A 32 -0.35 0.74 14.07
C SER A 32 -1.47 0.47 13.08
N ALA A 33 -2.47 1.36 13.02
CA ALA A 33 -3.56 1.27 12.06
C ALA A 33 -4.04 2.67 11.64
N TYR A 34 -4.52 2.78 10.38
CA TYR A 34 -4.92 4.05 9.82
C TYR A 34 -6.09 3.88 8.84
N ILE A 35 -7.11 4.73 8.94
CA ILE A 35 -8.21 4.81 7.99
C ILE A 35 -8.27 6.22 7.42
N TYR A 36 -8.20 6.32 6.09
CA TYR A 36 -8.12 7.59 5.38
C TYR A 36 -9.13 7.65 4.22
N ASP A 37 -9.98 8.67 4.22
CA ASP A 37 -10.92 8.98 3.13
C ASP A 37 -10.20 9.80 2.06
N ILE A 38 -9.96 9.21 0.89
CA ILE A 38 -9.22 9.85 -0.21
C ILE A 38 -9.97 11.08 -0.73
N ARG A 39 -11.30 11.00 -0.85
CA ARG A 39 -12.10 12.08 -1.43
C ARG A 39 -12.14 13.33 -0.56
N THR A 40 -12.24 13.15 0.75
CA THR A 40 -12.35 14.27 1.70
C THR A 40 -11.02 14.66 2.32
N GLU A 41 -9.96 13.89 2.05
CA GLU A 41 -8.62 14.01 2.65
C GLU A 41 -8.65 13.99 4.19
N ARG A 42 -9.55 13.16 4.75
CA ARG A 42 -9.75 13.08 6.20
C ARG A 42 -9.27 11.78 6.78
N VAL A 43 -8.67 11.90 7.95
CA VAL A 43 -8.40 10.75 8.82
C VAL A 43 -9.70 10.37 9.53
N ILE A 44 -10.14 9.13 9.36
CA ILE A 44 -11.32 8.56 10.01
C ILE A 44 -10.92 7.89 11.33
N PHE A 45 -9.77 7.21 11.33
CA PHE A 45 -9.21 6.53 12.49
C PHE A 45 -7.69 6.50 12.42
N ALA A 46 -7.02 6.63 13.56
CA ALA A 46 -5.58 6.43 13.70
C ALA A 46 -5.22 5.82 15.05
N LYS A 47 -4.43 4.75 15.02
CA LYS A 47 -3.72 4.15 16.15
C LYS A 47 -2.24 4.18 15.81
N ASP A 48 -1.43 4.99 16.49
CA ASP A 48 0.00 5.15 16.20
C ASP A 48 0.33 5.33 14.71
N GLY A 49 -0.55 6.05 13.97
CA GLY A 49 -0.55 6.10 12.50
C GLY A 49 0.70 6.70 11.87
N GLU A 50 1.48 7.51 12.58
CA GLU A 50 2.74 8.13 12.13
C GLU A 50 3.98 7.39 12.67
N ARG A 51 3.80 6.30 13.42
CA ARG A 51 4.91 5.50 13.92
C ARG A 51 5.55 4.68 12.81
N PRO A 52 6.87 4.79 12.57
CA PRO A 52 7.57 3.92 11.64
C PRO A 52 7.49 2.46 12.09
N MET A 53 7.03 1.59 11.20
CA MET A 53 6.88 0.16 11.41
C MET A 53 7.53 -0.61 10.26
N PRO A 54 8.02 -1.84 10.47
CA PRO A 54 8.47 -2.70 9.40
C PRO A 54 7.33 -2.96 8.38
N LEU A 55 7.61 -2.74 7.09
CA LEU A 55 6.60 -2.81 6.03
C LEU A 55 6.39 -4.19 5.46
N ALA A 56 7.39 -5.07 5.55
CA ALA A 56 7.38 -6.33 4.82
C ALA A 56 7.01 -6.09 3.33
N SER A 57 6.22 -6.98 2.73
CA SER A 57 5.85 -6.88 1.31
C SER A 57 4.90 -5.73 0.94
N LEU A 58 4.47 -4.87 1.88
CA LEU A 58 3.84 -3.59 1.50
C LEU A 58 4.82 -2.69 0.74
N SER A 59 6.13 -2.90 0.90
CA SER A 59 7.19 -2.24 0.13
C SER A 59 7.03 -2.41 -1.38
N LYS A 60 6.43 -3.51 -1.84
CA LYS A 60 6.19 -3.78 -3.26
C LYS A 60 5.24 -2.77 -3.92
N LEU A 61 4.46 -2.05 -3.13
CA LEU A 61 3.66 -0.91 -3.64
C LEU A 61 4.56 0.21 -4.14
N MET A 62 5.64 0.54 -3.41
CA MET A 62 6.63 1.52 -3.88
C MET A 62 7.43 0.99 -5.06
N SER A 63 7.78 -0.29 -5.04
CA SER A 63 8.48 -0.90 -6.18
C SER A 63 7.64 -0.86 -7.46
N ALA A 64 6.33 -1.12 -7.35
CA ALA A 64 5.42 -0.99 -8.49
C ALA A 64 5.33 0.47 -8.97
N LEU A 65 5.17 1.44 -8.07
CA LEU A 65 5.13 2.85 -8.41
C LEU A 65 6.39 3.32 -9.15
N VAL A 66 7.57 2.93 -8.66
CA VAL A 66 8.85 3.28 -9.30
C VAL A 66 8.99 2.62 -10.66
N ALA A 67 8.56 1.37 -10.79
CA ALA A 67 8.58 0.66 -12.07
C ALA A 67 7.68 1.34 -13.10
N GLU A 68 6.49 1.78 -12.73
CA GLU A 68 5.56 2.54 -13.59
C GLU A 68 6.13 3.91 -13.99
N ASP A 69 6.78 4.62 -13.07
CA ASP A 69 7.38 5.92 -13.34
C ASP A 69 8.57 5.83 -14.32
N ILE A 70 9.34 4.73 -14.28
CA ILE A 70 10.52 4.53 -15.14
C ILE A 70 10.13 3.99 -16.51
N TYR A 71 9.17 3.05 -16.56
CA TYR A 71 8.93 2.26 -17.77
C TYR A 71 7.43 2.07 -18.03
N TYR A 72 6.83 3.03 -18.68
CA TYR A 72 5.42 2.97 -19.04
C TYR A 72 5.10 1.75 -19.94
N ASP A 73 4.55 0.68 -19.37
CA ASP A 73 3.77 -0.45 -19.96
C ASP A 73 4.44 -1.42 -20.97
N TYR A 74 5.61 -1.18 -21.56
CA TYR A 74 6.11 -2.00 -22.71
C TYR A 74 7.43 -2.73 -22.48
N GLY A 75 7.96 -2.77 -21.27
CA GLY A 75 9.24 -3.43 -20.99
C GLY A 75 9.16 -4.96 -20.96
N THR A 76 10.25 -5.60 -21.40
CA THR A 76 10.46 -7.03 -21.20
C THR A 76 11.40 -7.23 -20.01
N VAL A 77 10.97 -8.03 -19.03
CA VAL A 77 11.78 -8.45 -17.89
C VAL A 77 12.19 -9.91 -18.10
N THR A 78 13.48 -10.18 -17.95
CA THR A 78 14.00 -11.57 -17.99
C THR A 78 14.35 -12.01 -16.58
N ILE A 79 13.85 -13.18 -16.18
CA ILE A 79 14.11 -13.76 -14.87
C ILE A 79 15.57 -14.23 -14.82
N SER A 80 16.38 -13.56 -14.01
CA SER A 80 17.79 -13.89 -13.82
C SER A 80 18.02 -14.86 -12.65
N LEU A 81 19.20 -15.48 -12.61
CA LEU A 81 19.60 -16.30 -11.46
C LEU A 81 19.65 -15.47 -10.18
N GLU A 82 20.07 -14.20 -10.28
CA GLU A 82 20.09 -13.28 -9.15
C GLU A 82 18.68 -13.00 -8.61
N ALA A 83 17.69 -12.82 -9.49
CA ALA A 83 16.31 -12.65 -9.07
C ALA A 83 15.80 -13.89 -8.32
N LEU A 84 16.08 -15.08 -8.82
CA LEU A 84 15.69 -16.36 -8.22
C LEU A 84 16.44 -16.71 -6.92
N SER A 85 17.47 -15.96 -6.55
CA SER A 85 18.16 -16.12 -5.26
C SER A 85 17.44 -15.45 -4.10
N SER A 86 16.36 -14.72 -4.36
CA SER A 86 15.51 -14.14 -3.31
C SER A 86 14.83 -15.21 -2.47
N LEU A 87 14.56 -14.91 -1.19
CA LEU A 87 13.82 -15.84 -0.33
C LEU A 87 12.38 -16.00 -0.84
N GLY A 88 11.91 -17.24 -0.90
CA GLY A 88 10.56 -17.58 -1.37
C GLY A 88 10.57 -17.94 -2.86
N ASP A 89 10.12 -19.15 -3.16
CA ASP A 89 10.00 -19.66 -4.54
C ASP A 89 8.59 -19.38 -5.06
N SER A 90 8.48 -18.56 -6.10
CA SER A 90 7.22 -18.22 -6.76
C SER A 90 6.97 -19.09 -8.01
N GLY A 91 7.85 -20.05 -8.30
CA GLY A 91 7.78 -20.95 -9.46
C GLY A 91 8.23 -20.30 -10.77
N LEU A 92 8.78 -19.10 -10.76
CA LEU A 92 9.36 -18.45 -11.96
C LEU A 92 10.60 -19.21 -12.43
N LYS A 93 10.89 -19.19 -13.73
CA LYS A 93 11.97 -19.97 -14.32
C LYS A 93 13.11 -19.10 -14.82
N LEU A 94 14.35 -19.58 -14.67
CA LEU A 94 15.54 -18.92 -15.19
C LEU A 94 15.41 -18.67 -16.71
N GLY A 95 15.71 -17.46 -17.14
CA GLY A 95 15.67 -17.02 -18.53
C GLY A 95 14.26 -16.75 -19.06
N GLU A 96 13.23 -16.96 -18.27
CA GLU A 96 11.85 -16.69 -18.65
C GLU A 96 11.62 -15.19 -18.86
N ARG A 97 10.89 -14.85 -19.92
CA ARG A 97 10.64 -13.45 -20.30
C ARG A 97 9.19 -13.08 -20.04
N TRP A 98 9.01 -11.94 -19.42
CA TRP A 98 7.72 -11.42 -19.05
C TRP A 98 7.50 -10.01 -19.61
N ARG A 99 6.25 -9.66 -19.91
CA ARG A 99 5.88 -8.26 -19.98
C ARG A 99 5.98 -7.67 -18.57
N LEU A 100 6.55 -6.48 -18.43
CA LEU A 100 6.72 -5.82 -17.13
C LEU A 100 5.41 -5.77 -16.34
N ARG A 101 4.31 -5.35 -16.99
CA ARG A 101 2.98 -5.28 -16.36
C ARG A 101 2.53 -6.63 -15.81
N ASP A 102 2.59 -7.68 -16.62
CA ASP A 102 2.13 -9.01 -16.20
C ASP A 102 2.97 -9.58 -15.03
N LEU A 103 4.26 -9.26 -15.00
CA LEU A 103 5.14 -9.65 -13.89
C LEU A 103 4.87 -8.82 -12.62
N LEU A 104 4.56 -7.53 -12.75
CA LEU A 104 4.12 -6.70 -11.62
C LEU A 104 2.80 -7.23 -11.06
N ASP A 105 1.81 -7.50 -11.90
CA ASP A 105 0.53 -8.08 -11.48
C ASP A 105 0.74 -9.40 -10.75
N PHE A 106 1.53 -10.31 -11.33
CA PHE A 106 1.90 -11.57 -10.68
C PHE A 106 2.53 -11.33 -9.31
N SER A 107 3.49 -10.39 -9.24
CA SER A 107 4.25 -10.12 -8.02
C SER A 107 3.42 -9.43 -6.94
N LEU A 108 2.47 -8.59 -7.30
CA LEU A 108 1.59 -7.94 -6.33
C LEU A 108 0.52 -8.91 -5.79
N ILE A 109 -0.06 -9.76 -6.65
CA ILE A 109 -1.06 -10.77 -6.26
C ILE A 109 -0.45 -11.82 -5.34
N THR A 110 0.65 -12.47 -5.80
CA THR A 110 1.28 -13.59 -5.09
C THR A 110 2.28 -13.14 -4.02
N SER A 111 2.58 -11.84 -3.98
CA SER A 111 3.65 -11.28 -3.16
C SER A 111 5.06 -11.80 -3.52
N SER A 112 5.31 -12.15 -4.82
CA SER A 112 6.56 -12.72 -5.31
C SER A 112 7.76 -11.79 -5.06
N ASN A 113 8.77 -12.31 -4.37
CA ASN A 113 10.04 -11.63 -4.19
C ASN A 113 10.88 -11.73 -5.48
N ASP A 114 10.92 -12.91 -6.09
CA ASP A 114 11.64 -13.16 -7.35
C ASP A 114 11.19 -12.22 -8.47
N GLY A 115 9.87 -12.04 -8.60
CA GLY A 115 9.29 -11.18 -9.62
C GLY A 115 9.65 -9.71 -9.43
N ILE A 116 9.50 -9.19 -8.22
CA ILE A 116 9.89 -7.79 -7.92
C ILE A 116 11.41 -7.60 -8.03
N ARG A 117 12.22 -8.57 -7.59
CA ARG A 117 13.67 -8.52 -7.77
C ARG A 117 14.06 -8.46 -9.25
N ALA A 118 13.42 -9.29 -10.10
CA ALA A 118 13.65 -9.27 -11.54
C ALA A 118 13.30 -7.91 -12.16
N VAL A 119 12.20 -7.30 -11.74
CA VAL A 119 11.82 -5.92 -12.15
C VAL A 119 12.88 -4.93 -11.73
N ALA A 120 13.29 -4.90 -10.47
CA ALA A 120 14.28 -3.96 -9.95
C ALA A 120 15.63 -4.10 -10.66
N LEU A 121 16.12 -5.32 -10.86
CA LEU A 121 17.36 -5.59 -11.59
C LEU A 121 17.31 -5.10 -13.05
N THR A 122 16.16 -5.25 -13.70
CA THR A 122 15.96 -4.77 -15.09
C THR A 122 15.95 -3.25 -15.16
N LEU A 123 15.42 -2.57 -14.13
CA LEU A 123 15.21 -1.12 -14.13
C LEU A 123 16.32 -0.31 -13.42
N GLY A 124 17.41 -0.94 -13.01
CA GLY A 124 18.56 -0.20 -12.47
C GLY A 124 19.26 -0.83 -11.28
N GLY A 125 18.82 -1.96 -10.77
CA GLY A 125 19.47 -2.64 -9.64
C GLY A 125 19.53 -1.76 -8.38
N THR A 126 20.75 -1.38 -7.96
CA THR A 126 20.93 -0.51 -6.77
C THR A 126 20.30 0.87 -6.92
N ASP A 127 20.32 1.45 -8.13
CA ASP A 127 19.72 2.76 -8.41
C ASP A 127 18.19 2.71 -8.25
N PHE A 128 17.58 1.51 -8.34
CA PHE A 128 16.16 1.32 -8.11
C PHE A 128 15.76 1.61 -6.65
N ILE A 129 16.56 1.17 -5.68
CA ILE A 129 16.33 1.46 -4.25
C ILE A 129 16.47 2.97 -3.96
N GLU A 130 17.45 3.62 -4.57
CA GLU A 130 17.57 5.07 -4.49
C GLU A 130 16.36 5.77 -5.10
N ALA A 131 15.82 5.25 -6.22
CA ALA A 131 14.59 5.76 -6.82
C ALA A 131 13.38 5.59 -5.89
N MET A 132 13.25 4.46 -5.18
CA MET A 132 12.20 4.25 -4.16
C MET A 132 12.30 5.29 -3.03
N ASN A 133 13.50 5.56 -2.52
CA ASN A 133 13.69 6.55 -1.46
C ASN A 133 13.47 8.00 -1.97
N ARG A 134 13.93 8.34 -3.19
CA ARG A 134 13.60 9.63 -3.81
C ARG A 134 12.10 9.82 -3.97
N LYS A 135 11.38 8.78 -4.44
CA LYS A 135 9.93 8.82 -4.58
C LYS A 135 9.22 8.99 -3.24
N ALA A 136 9.67 8.32 -2.19
CA ALA A 136 9.16 8.53 -0.84
C ALA A 136 9.31 9.99 -0.40
N HIS A 137 10.47 10.60 -0.65
CA HIS A 137 10.71 12.01 -0.34
C HIS A 137 9.81 12.95 -1.19
N GLU A 138 9.67 12.70 -2.50
CA GLU A 138 8.80 13.48 -3.39
C GLU A 138 7.34 13.46 -2.93
N LEU A 139 6.88 12.33 -2.43
CA LEU A 139 5.51 12.14 -1.90
C LEU A 139 5.36 12.59 -0.44
N ASN A 140 6.42 13.15 0.18
CA ASN A 140 6.45 13.53 1.60
C ASN A 140 6.11 12.37 2.56
N LEU A 141 6.52 11.15 2.22
CA LEU A 141 6.41 9.98 3.10
C LEU A 141 7.57 10.02 4.12
N ARG A 142 7.39 10.81 5.19
CA ARG A 142 8.47 11.23 6.08
C ARG A 142 9.01 10.13 6.98
N ASP A 143 8.18 9.13 7.23
CA ASP A 143 8.48 8.01 8.12
C ASP A 143 8.84 6.74 7.33
N THR A 144 9.14 6.89 6.02
CA THR A 144 9.34 5.77 5.10
C THR A 144 10.76 5.73 4.55
N SER A 145 11.37 4.55 4.60
CA SER A 145 12.70 4.28 4.03
C SER A 145 12.80 2.85 3.51
N PHE A 146 13.57 2.66 2.42
CA PHE A 146 13.74 1.38 1.74
C PHE A 146 15.22 1.00 1.66
N GLN A 147 15.54 -0.27 2.02
CA GLN A 147 16.86 -0.89 1.84
C GLN A 147 16.83 -1.93 0.72
N ASN A 148 15.64 -2.46 0.41
CA ASN A 148 15.43 -3.40 -0.69
C ASN A 148 14.04 -3.22 -1.32
N GLU A 149 13.85 -3.79 -2.49
CA GLU A 149 12.63 -3.70 -3.29
C GLU A 149 11.51 -4.65 -2.85
N THR A 150 11.83 -5.67 -2.06
CA THR A 150 10.91 -6.76 -1.72
C THR A 150 10.20 -6.58 -0.39
N GLY A 151 10.88 -5.94 0.58
CA GLY A 151 10.46 -5.85 1.97
C GLY A 151 10.90 -7.04 2.83
N LEU A 152 11.84 -7.85 2.35
CA LEU A 152 12.49 -8.88 3.16
C LEU A 152 13.30 -8.24 4.30
N ASP A 153 13.43 -8.98 5.40
CA ASP A 153 14.24 -8.55 6.53
C ASP A 153 15.74 -8.64 6.17
N GLU A 154 16.54 -7.70 6.68
CA GLU A 154 18.00 -7.72 6.56
C GLU A 154 18.65 -8.73 7.51
N SER A 155 17.98 -9.00 8.63
CA SER A 155 18.38 -10.00 9.61
C SER A 155 17.17 -10.41 10.46
N ASP A 156 17.37 -11.38 11.37
CA ASP A 156 16.34 -11.86 12.30
C ASP A 156 15.72 -10.75 13.20
N THR A 157 16.35 -9.58 13.25
CA THR A 157 15.91 -8.46 14.12
C THR A 157 15.79 -7.12 13.41
N ILE A 158 16.20 -7.05 12.13
CA ILE A 158 16.25 -5.80 11.38
C ILE A 158 15.41 -5.97 10.11
N ALA A 159 14.35 -5.18 9.98
CA ALA A 159 13.57 -5.14 8.75
C ALA A 159 14.31 -4.39 7.65
N GLY A 160 14.14 -4.81 6.40
CA GLY A 160 14.72 -4.10 5.27
C GLY A 160 14.05 -2.77 4.96
N ASN A 161 12.77 -2.62 5.32
CA ASN A 161 12.02 -1.41 4.97
C ASN A 161 11.11 -0.98 6.13
N TYR A 162 11.01 0.33 6.31
CA TYR A 162 10.17 0.95 7.33
C TYR A 162 9.22 1.97 6.71
N GLY A 163 8.07 2.19 7.33
CA GLY A 163 7.13 3.25 6.98
C GLY A 163 5.97 3.33 7.96
N SER A 164 5.28 4.46 8.00
CA SER A 164 4.10 4.62 8.85
C SER A 164 2.82 4.18 8.12
N ALA A 165 1.77 3.84 8.88
CA ALA A 165 0.47 3.51 8.31
C ALA A 165 -0.13 4.70 7.53
N LYS A 166 0.13 5.93 7.96
CA LYS A 166 -0.19 7.16 7.24
C LYS A 166 0.53 7.20 5.89
N ASP A 167 1.85 6.99 5.86
CA ASP A 167 2.64 7.04 4.63
C ASP A 167 2.21 5.96 3.63
N VAL A 168 1.92 4.74 4.10
CA VAL A 168 1.36 3.68 3.24
C VAL A 168 0.01 4.10 2.67
N SER A 169 -0.83 4.80 3.45
CA SER A 169 -2.13 5.28 2.94
C SER A 169 -1.97 6.34 1.85
N LEU A 170 -0.99 7.24 1.99
CA LEU A 170 -0.66 8.24 0.97
C LEU A 170 -0.06 7.61 -0.29
N LEU A 171 0.78 6.59 -0.13
CA LEU A 171 1.32 5.81 -1.26
C LEU A 171 0.20 5.10 -2.03
N MET A 172 -0.73 4.43 -1.35
CA MET A 172 -1.88 3.79 -2.00
C MET A 172 -2.78 4.80 -2.68
N ARG A 173 -3.06 5.95 -2.05
CA ARG A 173 -3.77 7.05 -2.69
C ARG A 173 -3.10 7.47 -4.00
N HIS A 174 -1.79 7.71 -3.97
CA HIS A 174 -1.05 8.14 -5.15
C HIS A 174 -1.09 7.11 -6.29
N LEU A 175 -0.93 5.82 -5.97
CA LEU A 175 -1.08 4.74 -6.95
C LEU A 175 -2.49 4.71 -7.55
N MET A 176 -3.55 4.84 -6.73
CA MET A 176 -4.93 4.87 -7.20
C MET A 176 -5.24 6.07 -8.09
N GLU A 177 -4.62 7.23 -7.83
CA GLU A 177 -4.83 8.46 -8.61
C GLU A 177 -4.03 8.46 -9.92
N LYS A 178 -2.81 7.92 -9.92
CA LYS A 178 -1.88 8.03 -11.05
C LYS A 178 -1.82 6.76 -11.91
N TYR A 179 -1.88 5.60 -11.30
CA TYR A 179 -1.73 4.28 -11.93
C TYR A 179 -2.76 3.28 -11.41
N PRO A 180 -4.08 3.58 -11.50
CA PRO A 180 -5.12 2.69 -10.94
C PRO A 180 -5.05 1.27 -11.51
N GLU A 181 -4.67 1.14 -12.79
CA GLU A 181 -4.51 -0.14 -13.47
C GLU A 181 -3.42 -1.02 -12.87
N SER A 182 -2.40 -0.45 -12.20
CA SER A 182 -1.32 -1.22 -11.55
C SER A 182 -1.79 -1.99 -10.33
N LEU A 183 -2.95 -1.62 -9.78
CA LEU A 183 -3.55 -2.27 -8.62
C LEU A 183 -4.77 -3.12 -8.99
N GLU A 184 -5.26 -3.05 -10.24
CA GLU A 184 -6.46 -3.77 -10.70
C GLU A 184 -6.39 -5.28 -10.40
N ALA A 185 -5.25 -5.91 -10.63
CA ALA A 185 -5.06 -7.33 -10.40
C ALA A 185 -5.12 -7.70 -8.90
N THR A 186 -4.80 -6.77 -8.01
CA THR A 186 -4.72 -7.04 -6.55
C THR A 186 -6.08 -7.21 -5.86
N LYS A 187 -7.18 -6.95 -6.56
CA LYS A 187 -8.56 -7.20 -6.09
C LYS A 187 -9.14 -8.54 -6.54
N ILE A 188 -8.37 -9.33 -7.30
CA ILE A 188 -8.79 -10.62 -7.86
C ILE A 188 -8.24 -11.75 -6.99
N ASP A 189 -9.07 -12.74 -6.63
CA ASP A 189 -8.63 -13.88 -5.80
C ASP A 189 -7.62 -14.76 -6.55
N VAL A 190 -7.91 -15.14 -7.79
CA VAL A 190 -7.03 -15.96 -8.64
C VAL A 190 -6.99 -15.39 -10.04
N ALA A 191 -5.80 -15.00 -10.52
CA ALA A 191 -5.55 -14.57 -11.88
C ALA A 191 -4.72 -15.60 -12.65
N ARG A 192 -5.00 -15.77 -13.95
CA ARG A 192 -4.14 -16.53 -14.84
C ARG A 192 -3.24 -15.57 -15.60
N LEU A 193 -1.93 -15.72 -15.44
CA LEU A 193 -0.90 -14.91 -16.09
C LEU A 193 -0.02 -15.83 -16.95
N VAL A 194 0.47 -15.32 -18.07
CA VAL A 194 1.25 -16.09 -19.04
C VAL A 194 2.48 -15.30 -19.45
N SER A 195 3.65 -15.93 -19.33
CA SER A 195 4.91 -15.33 -19.80
C SER A 195 5.00 -15.34 -21.33
N PHE A 196 5.94 -14.56 -21.91
CA PHE A 196 6.21 -14.60 -23.34
C PHE A 196 6.67 -15.98 -23.84
N ASP A 197 7.22 -16.81 -22.96
CA ASP A 197 7.67 -18.16 -23.27
C ASP A 197 6.56 -19.21 -23.13
N GLY A 198 5.31 -18.76 -22.90
CA GLY A 198 4.12 -19.61 -22.87
C GLY A 198 3.90 -20.37 -21.55
N ASN A 199 4.69 -20.11 -20.50
CA ASN A 199 4.41 -20.67 -19.19
C ASN A 199 3.21 -19.99 -18.56
N SER A 200 2.27 -20.78 -18.04
CA SER A 200 1.03 -20.30 -17.42
C SER A 200 1.05 -20.47 -15.92
N TYR A 201 0.69 -19.42 -15.21
CA TYR A 201 0.69 -19.34 -13.74
C TYR A 201 -0.70 -19.02 -13.22
N LEU A 202 -1.11 -19.69 -12.15
CA LEU A 202 -2.28 -19.33 -11.37
C LEU A 202 -1.80 -18.50 -10.17
N ALA A 203 -1.89 -17.20 -10.30
CA ALA A 203 -1.55 -16.25 -9.25
C ALA A 203 -2.70 -16.18 -8.23
N LYS A 204 -2.52 -16.81 -7.06
CA LYS A 204 -3.48 -16.74 -5.96
C LYS A 204 -3.15 -15.55 -5.07
N ASN A 205 -4.17 -14.76 -4.76
CA ASN A 205 -4.02 -13.59 -3.91
C ASN A 205 -3.70 -14.00 -2.46
N THR A 206 -2.79 -13.25 -1.85
CA THR A 206 -2.41 -13.43 -0.45
C THR A 206 -3.39 -12.77 0.53
N ASN A 207 -4.31 -11.95 0.05
CA ASN A 207 -5.39 -11.38 0.85
C ASN A 207 -6.58 -12.34 0.91
N ASN A 208 -6.84 -12.93 2.06
CA ASN A 208 -7.94 -13.87 2.26
C ASN A 208 -9.33 -13.17 2.37
N LEU A 209 -9.37 -11.83 2.33
CA LEU A 209 -10.62 -11.05 2.47
C LEU A 209 -11.14 -10.50 1.14
N ILE A 210 -10.64 -10.97 0.00
CA ILE A 210 -11.02 -10.45 -1.33
C ILE A 210 -12.55 -10.39 -1.49
N ASP A 211 -13.24 -11.47 -1.14
CA ASP A 211 -14.70 -11.57 -1.28
C ASP A 211 -15.48 -10.95 -0.10
N GLU A 212 -14.80 -10.60 0.99
CA GLU A 212 -15.43 -10.04 2.20
C GLU A 212 -15.44 -8.50 2.21
N ILE A 213 -14.57 -7.85 1.41
CA ILE A 213 -14.46 -6.39 1.37
C ILE A 213 -15.36 -5.84 0.26
N PRO A 214 -16.49 -5.18 0.59
CA PRO A 214 -17.41 -4.65 -0.41
C PRO A 214 -16.74 -3.50 -1.19
N GLY A 215 -16.81 -3.56 -2.52
CA GLY A 215 -16.21 -2.52 -3.36
C GLY A 215 -14.67 -2.46 -3.27
N LEU A 216 -14.01 -3.59 -3.04
CA LEU A 216 -12.54 -3.66 -3.02
C LEU A 216 -11.96 -3.14 -4.34
N LEU A 217 -11.06 -2.15 -4.25
CA LEU A 217 -10.36 -1.55 -5.38
C LEU A 217 -8.91 -2.02 -5.48
N ALA A 218 -8.25 -2.23 -4.35
CA ALA A 218 -6.85 -2.66 -4.29
C ALA A 218 -6.54 -3.28 -2.94
N SER A 219 -5.58 -4.20 -2.89
CA SER A 219 -5.05 -4.70 -1.61
C SER A 219 -3.61 -5.20 -1.72
N LYS A 220 -2.89 -5.17 -0.60
CA LYS A 220 -1.56 -5.78 -0.47
C LYS A 220 -1.35 -6.28 0.95
N THR A 221 -0.91 -7.53 1.08
CA THR A 221 -0.48 -8.10 2.35
C THR A 221 1.04 -8.01 2.51
N GLY A 222 1.50 -8.08 3.75
CA GLY A 222 2.90 -8.24 4.10
C GLY A 222 3.05 -9.11 5.35
N TYR A 223 4.08 -9.93 5.39
CA TYR A 223 4.49 -10.69 6.57
C TYR A 223 5.99 -10.97 6.52
N THR A 224 6.66 -10.70 7.62
CA THR A 224 7.97 -11.24 7.99
C THR A 224 7.97 -11.44 9.50
N ASP A 225 8.96 -12.16 10.01
CA ASP A 225 9.06 -12.39 11.45
C ASP A 225 9.30 -11.09 12.23
N VAL A 226 10.03 -10.13 11.65
CA VAL A 226 10.27 -8.81 12.25
C VAL A 226 9.02 -7.90 12.15
N ALA A 227 8.33 -7.93 11.02
CA ALA A 227 7.19 -7.05 10.79
C ALA A 227 5.90 -7.51 11.48
N GLY A 228 5.72 -8.83 11.64
CA GLY A 228 4.40 -9.38 11.91
C GLY A 228 3.48 -9.27 10.69
N GLY A 229 2.18 -9.32 10.92
CA GLY A 229 1.15 -9.27 9.88
C GLY A 229 0.77 -7.85 9.50
N ASN A 230 0.94 -7.50 8.21
CA ASN A 230 0.54 -6.23 7.61
C ASN A 230 -0.52 -6.44 6.53
N LEU A 231 -1.42 -5.47 6.40
CA LEU A 231 -2.42 -5.43 5.33
C LEU A 231 -2.76 -3.98 5.00
N ALA A 232 -2.76 -3.64 3.72
CA ALA A 232 -3.30 -2.38 3.23
C ALA A 232 -4.32 -2.66 2.13
N PHE A 233 -5.46 -1.97 2.14
CA PHE A 233 -6.47 -2.08 1.09
C PHE A 233 -7.21 -0.77 0.87
N VAL A 234 -7.74 -0.61 -0.34
CA VAL A 234 -8.65 0.47 -0.72
C VAL A 234 -9.98 -0.14 -1.09
N PHE A 235 -11.06 0.43 -0.58
CA PHE A 235 -12.40 0.01 -0.92
C PHE A 235 -13.32 1.23 -1.13
N ASP A 236 -14.34 1.07 -1.96
CA ASP A 236 -15.32 2.14 -2.25
C ASP A 236 -16.72 1.70 -1.78
N PRO A 237 -17.09 2.03 -0.54
CA PRO A 237 -18.36 1.63 0.05
C PRO A 237 -19.57 2.35 -0.55
N GLU A 238 -19.32 3.54 -1.11
CA GLU A 238 -20.29 4.38 -1.80
C GLU A 238 -19.62 4.87 -3.07
N LEU A 239 -20.17 4.62 -4.22
CA LEU A 239 -19.56 4.93 -5.52
C LEU A 239 -18.93 6.33 -5.54
N GLY A 240 -17.59 6.37 -5.73
CA GLY A 240 -16.80 7.60 -5.74
C GLY A 240 -16.34 8.10 -4.36
N ARG A 241 -16.27 7.20 -3.36
CA ARG A 241 -15.72 7.52 -2.04
C ARG A 241 -14.69 6.47 -1.59
N PRO A 242 -13.53 6.39 -2.26
CA PRO A 242 -12.50 5.43 -1.91
C PRO A 242 -11.89 5.73 -0.54
N ILE A 243 -11.79 4.68 0.28
CA ILE A 243 -11.22 4.72 1.64
C ILE A 243 -10.05 3.74 1.70
N VAL A 244 -8.93 4.22 2.22
CA VAL A 244 -7.74 3.41 2.50
C VAL A 244 -7.77 2.93 3.94
N VAL A 245 -7.48 1.66 4.15
CA VAL A 245 -7.25 1.05 5.46
C VAL A 245 -5.87 0.43 5.48
N VAL A 246 -5.07 0.77 6.49
CA VAL A 246 -3.72 0.24 6.69
C VAL A 246 -3.59 -0.35 8.08
N ILE A 247 -3.00 -1.53 8.16
CA ILE A 247 -2.78 -2.34 9.37
C ILE A 247 -1.31 -2.76 9.38
N LEU A 248 -0.58 -2.41 10.44
CA LEU A 248 0.83 -2.75 10.59
C LEU A 248 1.11 -3.40 11.94
N GLY A 249 1.91 -4.47 11.93
CA GLY A 249 2.40 -5.13 13.13
C GLY A 249 1.32 -5.88 13.93
N SER A 250 0.35 -6.45 13.26
CA SER A 250 -0.58 -7.45 13.80
C SER A 250 0.06 -8.85 13.76
N SER A 251 -0.64 -9.90 14.18
CA SER A 251 -0.22 -11.26 13.86
C SER A 251 -0.58 -11.65 12.41
N ALA A 252 -0.08 -12.80 11.96
CA ALA A 252 -0.33 -13.31 10.60
C ALA A 252 -1.82 -13.44 10.31
N GLU A 253 -2.61 -13.92 11.26
CA GLU A 253 -4.07 -14.05 11.13
C GLU A 253 -4.79 -12.81 11.68
N GLY A 254 -4.27 -12.21 12.75
CA GLY A 254 -4.86 -11.03 13.40
C GLY A 254 -5.05 -9.85 12.45
N ARG A 255 -4.18 -9.67 11.44
CA ARG A 255 -4.34 -8.62 10.41
C ARG A 255 -5.67 -8.70 9.67
N PHE A 256 -6.22 -9.90 9.47
CA PHE A 256 -7.50 -10.09 8.82
C PHE A 256 -8.68 -9.81 9.77
N GLU A 257 -8.56 -10.20 11.04
CA GLU A 257 -9.55 -9.84 12.06
C GLU A 257 -9.58 -8.34 12.33
N ASP A 258 -8.41 -7.70 12.39
CA ASP A 258 -8.30 -6.25 12.50
C ASP A 258 -8.95 -5.55 11.31
N ALA A 259 -8.72 -6.07 10.09
CA ALA A 259 -9.34 -5.55 8.88
C ALA A 259 -10.88 -5.60 8.93
N ARG A 260 -11.48 -6.71 9.39
CA ARG A 260 -12.93 -6.84 9.55
C ARG A 260 -13.47 -5.82 10.56
N LYS A 261 -12.79 -5.63 11.70
CA LYS A 261 -13.18 -4.64 12.72
C LYS A 261 -13.13 -3.22 12.17
N LEU A 262 -12.03 -2.86 11.49
CA LEU A 262 -11.83 -1.53 10.89
C LEU A 262 -12.85 -1.27 9.77
N LEU A 263 -13.09 -2.26 8.91
CA LEU A 263 -14.09 -2.20 7.85
C LEU A 263 -15.49 -1.96 8.43
N GLN A 264 -15.90 -2.77 9.44
CA GLN A 264 -17.20 -2.63 10.08
C GLN A 264 -17.37 -1.25 10.73
N ALA A 265 -16.35 -0.75 11.41
CA ALA A 265 -16.36 0.56 12.04
C ALA A 265 -16.47 1.67 10.99
N THR A 266 -15.74 1.55 9.86
CA THR A 266 -15.81 2.50 8.75
C THR A 266 -17.20 2.52 8.13
N MET A 267 -17.79 1.36 7.86
CA MET A 267 -19.15 1.27 7.31
C MET A 267 -20.21 1.93 8.19
N LYS A 268 -20.08 1.82 9.52
CA LYS A 268 -20.95 2.53 10.47
C LYS A 268 -20.72 4.03 10.52
N TYR A 269 -19.48 4.46 10.28
CA TYR A 269 -19.12 5.88 10.31
C TYR A 269 -19.68 6.65 9.11
N ILE A 270 -19.76 6.01 7.95
CA ILE A 270 -20.21 6.65 6.69
C ILE A 270 -21.73 6.64 6.52
N GLN A 271 -22.47 5.81 7.25
CA GLN A 271 -23.94 5.83 7.33
C GLN A 271 -24.43 7.01 8.19
#